data_23d9e4e3c32c26d146db30e6c9ed071d
#
_entry.id   23d9e4e3c32c26d146db30e6c9ed071d
#
_cell.length_a   1.000
_cell.length_b   1.000
_cell.length_c   1.000
_cell.angle_alpha   90.00
_cell.angle_beta   90.00
_cell.angle_gamma   90.00
#
_symmetry.space_group_name_H-M   'P 1'
#
loop_
_entity.id
_entity.type
_entity.pdbx_description
1 polymer ?
#
loop_
_entity_poly.entity_id
_entity_poly.type
_entity_poly.pdbx_seq_one_letter_code
_entity_poly.pdbx_strand_id
1 'polypeptide(L)'
;MKILVANLGSTSLKWRLFDCANDGERLLHKGGFERVADYPQAIADCLSVLQEAGAITGDSDLAAVGFKTVLAQGVTGCVRLDESVVRAMEAFNAIAPAHNPAYVSGVRLFAQRMPNTPLVGLFETAFYQWAPEAAMRYAVPEAWHQAGVRRWGFHGASHKFIAERAAELLGREDVARRARQLYVDGGKS
;
A
#
# COMPACT_ATOMS: atom_id res chain seq x y z
N MET A 1 -2.48 -17.16 -7.92
CA MET A 1 -2.71 -16.58 -6.57
C MET A 1 -3.48 -15.28 -6.72
N LYS A 2 -4.70 -15.19 -6.15
CA LYS A 2 -5.53 -13.98 -6.31
C LYS A 2 -5.22 -12.96 -5.21
N ILE A 3 -4.98 -11.72 -5.62
CA ILE A 3 -4.73 -10.58 -4.73
C ILE A 3 -5.73 -9.48 -5.04
N LEU A 4 -6.47 -9.06 -4.04
CA LEU A 4 -7.36 -7.90 -4.11
C LEU A 4 -6.57 -6.65 -3.69
N VAL A 5 -6.50 -5.64 -4.55
CA VAL A 5 -5.95 -4.33 -4.20
C VAL A 5 -7.12 -3.38 -3.95
N ALA A 6 -7.24 -2.90 -2.71
CA ALA A 6 -8.27 -1.99 -2.28
C ALA A 6 -7.70 -0.59 -2.04
N ASN A 7 -8.33 0.41 -2.63
CA ASN A 7 -8.00 1.81 -2.45
C ASN A 7 -9.23 2.54 -1.85
N LEU A 8 -9.10 2.91 -0.58
CA LEU A 8 -10.13 3.63 0.14
C LEU A 8 -9.83 5.12 0.09
N GLY A 9 -10.75 5.88 -0.47
CA GLY A 9 -10.74 7.34 -0.40
C GLY A 9 -11.62 7.82 0.76
N SER A 10 -11.79 9.12 0.94
CA SER A 10 -12.70 9.69 1.94
C SER A 10 -14.17 9.37 1.68
N THR A 11 -14.54 9.16 0.42
CA THR A 11 -15.92 8.86 -0.03
C THR A 11 -15.94 7.86 -1.18
N SER A 12 -14.92 7.04 -1.34
CA SER A 12 -14.87 6.05 -2.42
C SER A 12 -14.14 4.79 -2.01
N LEU A 13 -14.57 3.67 -2.58
CA LEU A 13 -13.86 2.39 -2.53
C LEU A 13 -13.60 1.95 -3.97
N LYS A 14 -12.34 1.81 -4.35
CA LYS A 14 -11.93 1.31 -5.66
C LYS A 14 -11.12 0.05 -5.49
N TRP A 15 -11.29 -0.92 -6.38
CA TRP A 15 -10.55 -2.17 -6.29
C TRP A 15 -10.06 -2.67 -7.64
N ARG A 16 -9.04 -3.50 -7.57
CA ARG A 16 -8.56 -4.34 -8.65
C ARG A 16 -8.23 -5.72 -8.10
N LEU A 17 -8.70 -6.75 -8.77
CA LEU A 17 -8.35 -8.13 -8.47
C LEU A 17 -7.35 -8.61 -9.51
N PHE A 18 -6.23 -9.10 -9.03
CA PHE A 18 -5.17 -9.67 -9.87
C PHE A 18 -5.03 -11.17 -9.63
N ASP A 19 -4.73 -11.91 -10.67
CA ASP A 19 -4.11 -13.22 -10.58
C ASP A 19 -2.61 -13.05 -10.77
N CYS A 20 -1.86 -13.37 -9.71
CA CYS A 20 -0.40 -13.27 -9.68
C CYS A 20 0.17 -14.69 -9.80
N ALA A 21 0.83 -14.97 -10.91
CA ALA A 21 1.54 -16.21 -11.19
C ALA A 21 3.03 -15.92 -11.36
N ASN A 22 3.85 -16.98 -11.55
CA ASN A 22 5.30 -16.82 -11.70
C ASN A 22 5.72 -16.04 -12.97
N ASP A 23 4.83 -15.93 -13.94
CA ASP A 23 5.00 -15.26 -15.23
C ASP A 23 4.43 -13.84 -15.28
N GLY A 24 3.93 -13.33 -14.13
CA GLY A 24 3.44 -11.97 -14.01
C GLY A 24 2.08 -11.84 -13.34
N GLU A 25 1.49 -10.66 -13.47
CA GLU A 25 0.16 -10.35 -12.95
C GLU A 25 -0.85 -10.15 -14.08
N ARG A 26 -2.03 -10.73 -13.92
CA ARG A 26 -3.18 -10.55 -14.82
C ARG A 26 -4.33 -9.91 -14.08
N LEU A 27 -4.83 -8.79 -14.59
CA LEU A 27 -6.04 -8.17 -14.06
C LEU A 27 -7.26 -9.05 -14.36
N LEU A 28 -7.94 -9.53 -13.32
CA LEU A 28 -9.16 -10.34 -13.42
C LEU A 28 -10.41 -9.46 -13.38
N HIS A 29 -10.44 -8.48 -12.48
CA HIS A 29 -11.59 -7.61 -12.28
C HIS A 29 -11.15 -6.23 -11.76
N LYS A 30 -11.95 -5.20 -12.08
CA LYS A 30 -11.81 -3.85 -11.53
C LYS A 30 -13.17 -3.24 -11.29
N GLY A 31 -13.32 -2.44 -10.26
CA GLY A 31 -14.54 -1.74 -9.96
C GLY A 31 -14.33 -0.62 -8.94
N GLY A 32 -15.42 0.01 -8.57
CA GLY A 32 -15.41 1.04 -7.55
C GLY A 32 -16.79 1.58 -7.25
N PHE A 33 -16.93 2.12 -6.05
CA PHE A 33 -18.08 2.87 -5.59
C PHE A 33 -17.67 4.28 -5.26
N GLU A 34 -18.45 5.24 -5.67
CA GLU A 34 -18.31 6.65 -5.33
C GLU A 34 -19.41 7.06 -4.32
N ARG A 35 -19.18 8.10 -3.56
CA ARG A 35 -20.08 8.63 -2.53
C ARG A 35 -20.44 7.58 -1.48
N VAL A 36 -19.45 6.78 -1.08
CA VAL A 36 -19.59 5.75 -0.06
C VAL A 36 -19.83 6.44 1.29
N ALA A 37 -20.99 6.14 1.89
CA ALA A 37 -21.34 6.57 3.25
C ALA A 37 -21.21 5.40 4.25
N ASP A 38 -21.39 4.17 3.79
CA ASP A 38 -21.30 2.92 4.58
C ASP A 38 -20.18 2.03 4.00
N TYR A 39 -19.01 2.08 4.60
CA TYR A 39 -17.86 1.27 4.16
C TYR A 39 -18.00 -0.22 4.45
N PRO A 40 -18.54 -0.68 5.60
CA PRO A 40 -18.88 -2.08 5.81
C PRO A 40 -19.72 -2.65 4.67
N GLN A 41 -20.79 -1.96 4.28
CA GLN A 41 -21.64 -2.37 3.17
C GLN A 41 -20.90 -2.34 1.83
N ALA A 42 -20.14 -1.28 1.55
CA ALA A 42 -19.38 -1.17 0.31
C ALA A 42 -18.33 -2.29 0.16
N ILE A 43 -17.69 -2.73 1.26
CA ILE A 43 -16.77 -3.87 1.24
C ILE A 43 -17.52 -5.17 0.95
N ALA A 44 -18.68 -5.38 1.57
CA ALA A 44 -19.53 -6.55 1.31
C ALA A 44 -19.99 -6.58 -0.16
N ASP A 45 -20.44 -5.45 -0.69
CA ASP A 45 -20.87 -5.30 -2.09
C ASP A 45 -19.70 -5.56 -3.07
N CYS A 46 -18.48 -5.07 -2.74
CA CYS A 46 -17.30 -5.36 -3.53
C CYS A 46 -17.05 -6.88 -3.66
N LEU A 47 -17.12 -7.60 -2.55
CA LEU A 47 -16.93 -9.06 -2.54
C LEU A 47 -18.06 -9.76 -3.31
N SER A 48 -19.31 -9.31 -3.17
CA SER A 48 -20.44 -9.84 -3.92
C SER A 48 -20.28 -9.65 -5.42
N VAL A 49 -19.89 -8.45 -5.86
CA VAL A 49 -19.59 -8.17 -7.29
C VAL A 49 -18.51 -9.11 -7.83
N LEU A 50 -17.47 -9.39 -7.06
CA LEU A 50 -16.39 -10.30 -7.47
C LEU A 50 -16.89 -11.76 -7.58
N GLN A 51 -17.81 -12.18 -6.71
CA GLN A 51 -18.42 -13.51 -6.73
C GLN A 51 -19.39 -13.64 -7.90
N GLU A 52 -20.28 -12.68 -8.11
CA GLU A 52 -21.23 -12.64 -9.23
C GLU A 52 -20.54 -12.65 -10.59
N ALA A 53 -19.39 -11.96 -10.69
CA ALA A 53 -18.55 -11.99 -11.89
C ALA A 53 -17.77 -13.31 -12.07
N GLY A 54 -17.89 -14.27 -11.15
CA GLY A 54 -17.12 -15.52 -11.15
C GLY A 54 -15.60 -15.31 -10.96
N ALA A 55 -15.20 -14.13 -10.53
CA ALA A 55 -13.81 -13.80 -10.33
C ALA A 55 -13.22 -14.43 -9.05
N ILE A 56 -14.06 -14.65 -8.05
CA ILE A 56 -13.79 -15.44 -6.84
C ILE A 56 -14.98 -16.35 -6.54
N THR A 57 -14.76 -17.44 -5.83
CA THR A 57 -15.82 -18.34 -5.32
C THR A 57 -16.17 -18.01 -3.86
N GLY A 58 -15.28 -17.35 -3.16
CA GLY A 58 -15.45 -16.89 -1.79
C GLY A 58 -14.19 -16.14 -1.29
N ASP A 59 -14.26 -15.61 -0.08
CA ASP A 59 -13.18 -14.84 0.54
C ASP A 59 -11.89 -15.64 0.65
N SER A 60 -11.99 -16.99 0.80
CA SER A 60 -10.84 -17.91 0.86
C SER A 60 -10.03 -18.00 -0.43
N ASP A 61 -10.56 -17.56 -1.54
CA ASP A 61 -9.82 -17.48 -2.81
C ASP A 61 -8.78 -16.36 -2.81
N LEU A 62 -8.92 -15.40 -1.90
CA LEU A 62 -8.01 -14.27 -1.80
C LEU A 62 -6.80 -14.62 -0.92
N ALA A 63 -5.64 -14.68 -1.53
CA ALA A 63 -4.39 -14.92 -0.83
C ALA A 63 -3.96 -13.71 0.03
N ALA A 64 -4.36 -12.50 -0.36
CA ALA A 64 -4.13 -11.27 0.39
C ALA A 64 -5.04 -10.14 -0.09
N VAL A 65 -5.20 -9.12 0.77
CA VAL A 65 -5.71 -7.80 0.37
C VAL A 65 -4.60 -6.78 0.52
N GLY A 66 -4.28 -6.08 -0.58
CA GLY A 66 -3.27 -5.04 -0.62
C GLY A 66 -3.88 -3.63 -0.51
N PHE A 67 -3.23 -2.77 0.25
CA PHE A 67 -3.64 -1.38 0.46
C PHE A 67 -2.51 -0.42 0.11
N LYS A 68 -2.86 0.70 -0.48
CA LYS A 68 -2.03 1.88 -0.43
C LYS A 68 -2.11 2.45 1.01
N THR A 69 -0.97 2.76 1.60
CA THR A 69 -0.87 3.40 2.92
C THR A 69 0.04 4.62 2.83
N VAL A 70 -0.11 5.61 3.72
CA VAL A 70 0.66 6.86 3.62
C VAL A 70 1.80 6.88 4.60
N LEU A 71 1.51 6.97 5.89
CA LEU A 71 2.51 7.13 6.95
C LEU A 71 2.19 6.26 8.16
N ALA A 72 3.24 5.76 8.80
CA ALA A 72 3.16 5.14 10.12
C ALA A 72 4.43 5.45 10.91
N GLN A 73 4.31 5.58 12.22
CA GLN A 73 5.43 5.87 13.10
C GLN A 73 6.44 4.72 13.11
N GLY A 74 7.64 4.98 12.58
CA GLY A 74 8.72 3.98 12.55
C GLY A 74 8.51 2.83 11.55
N VAL A 75 7.47 2.89 10.69
CA VAL A 75 7.18 1.83 9.72
C VAL A 75 7.17 2.40 8.31
N THR A 76 7.82 1.69 7.40
CA THR A 76 7.78 1.95 5.95
C THR A 76 7.97 0.62 5.20
N GLY A 77 7.88 0.64 3.88
CA GLY A 77 8.04 -0.56 3.05
C GLY A 77 6.71 -1.17 2.63
N CYS A 78 6.78 -2.45 2.27
CA CYS A 78 5.64 -3.31 2.02
C CYS A 78 5.53 -4.27 3.20
N VAL A 79 4.52 -4.10 4.05
CA VAL A 79 4.44 -4.82 5.32
C VAL A 79 3.04 -5.39 5.56
N ARG A 80 2.96 -6.43 6.39
CA ARG A 80 1.69 -6.94 6.88
C ARG A 80 1.06 -5.91 7.83
N LEU A 81 -0.21 -5.63 7.63
CA LEU A 81 -0.99 -4.69 8.45
C LEU A 81 -1.58 -5.44 9.66
N ASP A 82 -0.73 -5.75 10.61
CA ASP A 82 -1.16 -6.24 11.92
C ASP A 82 -1.55 -5.06 12.84
N GLU A 83 -2.04 -5.37 14.02
CA GLU A 83 -2.49 -4.36 14.98
C GLU A 83 -1.36 -3.38 15.39
N SER A 84 -0.11 -3.83 15.42
CA SER A 84 1.03 -2.98 15.76
C SER A 84 1.28 -1.92 14.69
N VAL A 85 1.19 -2.32 13.42
CA VAL A 85 1.33 -1.40 12.26
C VAL A 85 0.14 -0.45 12.17
N VAL A 86 -1.08 -0.95 12.41
CA VAL A 86 -2.28 -0.09 12.42
C VAL A 86 -2.18 0.99 13.50
N ARG A 87 -1.73 0.66 14.71
CA ARG A 87 -1.46 1.65 15.78
C ARG A 87 -0.37 2.64 15.40
N ALA A 88 0.69 2.19 14.73
CA ALA A 88 1.72 3.09 14.22
C ALA A 88 1.19 4.06 13.16
N MET A 89 0.20 3.65 12.34
CA MET A 89 -0.53 4.55 11.44
C MET A 89 -1.39 5.55 12.22
N GLU A 90 -2.13 5.09 13.25
CA GLU A 90 -2.97 5.94 14.11
C GLU A 90 -2.16 7.04 14.80
N ALA A 91 -0.95 6.73 15.27
CA ALA A 91 -0.05 7.70 15.89
C ALA A 91 0.29 8.88 14.96
N PHE A 92 0.17 8.69 13.64
CA PHE A 92 0.41 9.72 12.62
C PHE A 92 -0.88 10.32 12.03
N ASN A 93 -2.03 10.11 12.63
CA ASN A 93 -3.30 10.71 12.19
C ASN A 93 -3.23 12.25 12.16
N ALA A 94 -2.59 12.86 13.15
CA ALA A 94 -2.43 14.31 13.20
C ALA A 94 -1.45 14.85 12.13
N ILE A 95 -0.51 14.01 11.65
CA ILE A 95 0.47 14.38 10.62
C ILE A 95 -0.12 14.22 9.22
N ALA A 96 -0.97 13.22 9.02
CA ALA A 96 -1.63 12.96 7.75
C ALA A 96 -3.17 12.88 7.90
N PRO A 97 -3.83 13.96 8.38
CA PRO A 97 -5.25 13.92 8.79
C PRO A 97 -6.20 13.67 7.61
N ALA A 98 -5.82 14.05 6.40
CA ALA A 98 -6.62 13.83 5.20
C ALA A 98 -6.64 12.36 4.72
N HIS A 99 -5.72 11.53 5.19
CA HIS A 99 -5.49 10.19 4.66
C HIS A 99 -5.51 9.09 5.72
N ASN A 100 -4.65 9.17 6.74
CA ASN A 100 -4.46 8.09 7.70
C ASN A 100 -5.74 7.61 8.38
N PRO A 101 -6.63 8.49 8.90
CA PRO A 101 -7.86 8.04 9.57
C PRO A 101 -8.74 7.15 8.68
N ALA A 102 -8.91 7.53 7.41
CA ALA A 102 -9.71 6.75 6.46
C ALA A 102 -9.07 5.39 6.15
N TYR A 103 -7.75 5.35 5.94
CA TYR A 103 -7.02 4.10 5.71
C TYR A 103 -7.06 3.17 6.92
N VAL A 104 -6.82 3.68 8.11
CA VAL A 104 -6.89 2.90 9.36
C VAL A 104 -8.27 2.28 9.54
N SER A 105 -9.33 3.09 9.38
CA SER A 105 -10.71 2.62 9.46
C SER A 105 -10.98 1.52 8.43
N GLY A 106 -10.60 1.75 7.19
CA GLY A 106 -10.78 0.76 6.12
C GLY A 106 -10.04 -0.55 6.36
N VAL A 107 -8.79 -0.49 6.80
CA VAL A 107 -8.00 -1.69 7.13
C VAL A 107 -8.67 -2.48 8.27
N ARG A 108 -9.16 -1.80 9.32
CA ARG A 108 -9.89 -2.46 10.42
C ARG A 108 -11.17 -3.14 9.95
N LEU A 109 -11.94 -2.50 9.06
CA LEU A 109 -13.15 -3.08 8.49
C LEU A 109 -12.85 -4.34 7.66
N PHE A 110 -11.80 -4.30 6.83
CA PHE A 110 -11.35 -5.49 6.09
C PHE A 110 -10.87 -6.59 7.04
N ALA A 111 -10.13 -6.26 8.10
CA ALA A 111 -9.67 -7.23 9.11
C ALA A 111 -10.85 -7.92 9.81
N GLN A 112 -11.90 -7.18 10.13
CA GLN A 112 -13.12 -7.72 10.73
C GLN A 112 -13.89 -8.62 9.75
N ARG A 113 -14.01 -8.18 8.48
CA ARG A 113 -14.76 -8.94 7.46
C ARG A 113 -14.02 -10.18 6.98
N MET A 114 -12.68 -10.15 6.98
CA MET A 114 -11.81 -11.20 6.42
C MET A 114 -10.67 -11.55 7.41
N PRO A 115 -10.99 -12.10 8.59
CA PRO A 115 -10.01 -12.27 9.68
C PRO A 115 -8.87 -13.24 9.34
N ASN A 116 -9.08 -14.14 8.38
CA ASN A 116 -8.08 -15.14 7.96
C ASN A 116 -7.27 -14.71 6.73
N THR A 117 -7.62 -13.59 6.08
CA THR A 117 -6.92 -13.12 4.89
C THR A 117 -5.84 -12.11 5.27
N PRO A 118 -4.58 -12.32 4.88
CA PRO A 118 -3.51 -11.35 5.13
C PRO A 118 -3.82 -9.98 4.52
N LEU A 119 -3.69 -8.93 5.32
CA LEU A 119 -3.76 -7.55 4.88
C LEU A 119 -2.35 -7.00 4.75
N VAL A 120 -2.03 -6.38 3.62
CA VAL A 120 -0.69 -5.89 3.30
C VAL A 120 -0.76 -4.42 2.89
N GLY A 121 0.07 -3.59 3.50
CA GLY A 121 0.19 -2.17 3.19
C GLY A 121 1.48 -1.85 2.44
N LEU A 122 1.37 -1.08 1.36
CA LEU A 122 2.50 -0.46 0.70
C LEU A 122 2.53 1.02 1.07
N PHE A 123 3.51 1.41 1.89
CA PHE A 123 3.66 2.80 2.33
C PHE A 123 4.21 3.69 1.21
N GLU A 124 3.65 4.89 1.07
CA GLU A 124 4.11 5.86 0.06
C GLU A 124 5.58 6.27 0.24
N THR A 125 6.10 6.13 1.45
CA THR A 125 7.49 6.40 1.80
C THR A 125 8.45 5.28 1.43
N ALA A 126 7.94 4.11 1.05
CA ALA A 126 8.73 2.88 0.88
C ALA A 126 9.87 3.01 -0.15
N PHE A 127 9.65 3.72 -1.25
CA PHE A 127 10.66 3.90 -2.30
C PHE A 127 11.90 4.68 -1.82
N TYR A 128 11.73 5.50 -0.80
CA TYR A 128 12.78 6.38 -0.26
C TYR A 128 13.45 5.84 0.99
N GLN A 129 13.10 4.64 1.45
CA GLN A 129 13.66 4.07 2.68
C GLN A 129 15.18 3.89 2.65
N TRP A 130 15.78 3.86 1.46
CA TRP A 130 17.21 3.72 1.21
C TRP A 130 17.92 5.05 0.96
N ALA A 131 17.20 6.16 1.02
CA ALA A 131 17.83 7.48 0.90
C ALA A 131 18.84 7.67 2.05
N PRO A 132 20.06 8.18 1.77
CA PRO A 132 21.04 8.41 2.81
C PRO A 132 20.51 9.41 3.83
N GLU A 133 20.91 9.25 5.08
CA GLU A 133 20.44 10.10 6.20
C GLU A 133 20.58 11.59 5.89
N ALA A 134 21.71 12.01 5.31
CA ALA A 134 21.95 13.39 4.93
C ALA A 134 20.86 13.95 3.97
N ALA A 135 20.29 13.13 3.09
CA ALA A 135 19.20 13.54 2.20
C ALA A 135 17.86 13.66 2.93
N MET A 136 17.71 12.97 4.06
CA MET A 136 16.49 12.92 4.86
C MET A 136 16.47 13.92 6.02
N ARG A 137 17.56 14.58 6.29
CA ARG A 137 17.65 15.60 7.35
C ARG A 137 17.26 16.98 6.84
N TYR A 138 16.63 17.75 7.72
CA TYR A 138 16.51 19.20 7.58
C TYR A 138 17.68 19.89 8.30
N ALA A 139 17.98 21.12 7.90
CA ALA A 139 18.92 21.99 8.61
C ALA A 139 18.24 22.61 9.85
N VAL A 140 18.00 21.77 10.85
CA VAL A 140 17.33 22.12 12.12
C VAL A 140 18.20 21.67 13.30
N PRO A 141 17.98 22.19 14.53
CA PRO A 141 18.69 21.72 15.72
C PRO A 141 18.63 20.20 15.88
N GLU A 142 19.73 19.61 16.34
CA GLU A 142 19.87 18.15 16.52
C GLU A 142 18.74 17.55 17.37
N ALA A 143 18.28 18.26 18.40
CA ALA A 143 17.18 17.84 19.25
C ALA A 143 15.88 17.58 18.47
N TRP A 144 15.61 18.32 17.38
CA TRP A 144 14.45 18.11 16.53
C TRP A 144 14.62 16.86 15.67
N HIS A 145 15.82 16.62 15.17
CA HIS A 145 16.12 15.39 14.46
C HIS A 145 15.93 14.16 15.36
N GLN A 146 16.46 14.22 16.59
CA GLN A 146 16.26 13.16 17.60
C GLN A 146 14.79 12.97 17.98
N ALA A 147 13.98 14.03 17.92
CA ALA A 147 12.53 13.96 18.07
C ALA A 147 11.78 13.41 16.82
N GLY A 148 12.52 12.99 15.78
CA GLY A 148 11.95 12.38 14.58
C GLY A 148 11.60 13.35 13.44
N VAL A 149 11.97 14.62 13.53
CA VAL A 149 11.78 15.60 12.46
C VAL A 149 12.72 15.28 11.30
N ARG A 150 12.13 14.87 10.17
CA ARG A 150 12.85 14.47 8.97
C ARG A 150 12.04 14.71 7.70
N ARG A 151 12.70 14.67 6.57
CA ARG A 151 12.02 14.60 5.27
C ARG A 151 11.40 13.23 5.07
N TRP A 152 10.24 13.24 4.45
CA TRP A 152 9.56 12.04 3.97
C TRP A 152 9.40 12.15 2.46
N GLY A 153 9.73 11.11 1.72
CA GLY A 153 9.36 11.00 0.33
C GLY A 153 7.95 10.42 0.22
N PHE A 154 7.17 10.94 -0.72
CA PHE A 154 5.80 10.48 -0.98
C PHE A 154 5.64 10.01 -2.42
N HIS A 155 4.49 9.41 -2.73
CA HIS A 155 4.18 8.81 -4.02
C HIS A 155 5.20 7.76 -4.47
N GLY A 156 5.83 7.07 -3.51
CA GLY A 156 6.92 6.14 -3.75
C GLY A 156 6.56 5.02 -4.71
N ALA A 157 5.35 4.45 -4.62
CA ALA A 157 4.88 3.44 -5.55
C ALA A 157 4.84 3.96 -7.01
N SER A 158 4.38 5.21 -7.21
CA SER A 158 4.35 5.83 -8.53
C SER A 158 5.75 6.12 -9.06
N HIS A 159 6.63 6.67 -8.23
CA HIS A 159 8.01 6.96 -8.64
C HIS A 159 8.78 5.68 -8.96
N LYS A 160 8.61 4.62 -8.16
CA LYS A 160 9.17 3.30 -8.44
C LYS A 160 8.69 2.78 -9.79
N PHE A 161 7.38 2.76 -10.00
CA PHE A 161 6.79 2.29 -11.27
C PHE A 161 7.32 3.07 -12.47
N ILE A 162 7.37 4.41 -12.39
CA ILE A 162 7.88 5.26 -13.48
C ILE A 162 9.35 4.97 -13.75
N ALA A 163 10.16 4.83 -12.71
CA ALA A 163 11.59 4.55 -12.86
C ALA A 163 11.83 3.19 -13.54
N GLU A 164 11.13 2.15 -13.10
CA GLU A 164 11.21 0.81 -13.69
C GLU A 164 10.72 0.82 -15.15
N ARG A 165 9.55 1.40 -15.39
CA ARG A 165 8.95 1.43 -16.71
C ARG A 165 9.75 2.26 -17.73
N ALA A 166 10.29 3.41 -17.30
CA ALA A 166 11.16 4.21 -18.14
C ALA A 166 12.44 3.44 -18.51
N ALA A 167 13.06 2.74 -17.55
CA ALA A 167 14.24 1.93 -17.79
C ALA A 167 13.95 0.79 -18.79
N GLU A 168 12.80 0.12 -18.66
CA GLU A 168 12.36 -0.91 -19.61
C GLU A 168 12.17 -0.34 -21.02
N LEU A 169 11.45 0.78 -21.17
CA LEU A 169 11.20 1.43 -22.46
C LEU A 169 12.47 1.94 -23.13
N LEU A 170 13.49 2.28 -22.36
CA LEU A 170 14.81 2.70 -22.85
C LEU A 170 15.77 1.53 -23.09
N GLY A 171 15.33 0.29 -22.92
CA GLY A 171 16.18 -0.89 -23.03
C GLY A 171 17.24 -1.01 -21.91
N ARG A 172 17.03 -0.34 -20.78
CA ARG A 172 17.92 -0.32 -19.62
C ARG A 172 17.43 -1.30 -18.53
N GLU A 173 17.31 -2.55 -18.89
CA GLU A 173 16.85 -3.59 -17.96
C GLU A 173 17.75 -3.76 -16.74
N ASP A 174 19.04 -3.42 -16.87
CA ASP A 174 19.98 -3.39 -15.76
C ASP A 174 19.54 -2.40 -14.65
N VAL A 175 19.06 -1.23 -15.05
CA VAL A 175 18.55 -0.19 -14.15
C VAL A 175 17.21 -0.62 -13.54
N ALA A 176 16.30 -1.16 -14.35
CA ALA A 176 15.00 -1.64 -13.88
C ALA A 176 15.15 -2.78 -12.85
N ARG A 177 16.06 -3.71 -13.13
CA ARG A 177 16.38 -4.81 -12.20
C ARG A 177 16.94 -4.30 -10.89
N ARG A 178 17.88 -3.35 -10.93
CA ARG A 178 18.47 -2.76 -9.73
C ARG A 178 17.44 -1.99 -8.90
N ALA A 179 16.54 -1.24 -9.53
CA ALA A 179 15.46 -0.55 -8.83
C ALA A 179 14.52 -1.53 -8.11
N ARG A 180 14.14 -2.64 -8.76
CA ARG A 180 13.34 -3.71 -8.16
C ARG A 180 14.07 -4.37 -6.98
N GLN A 181 15.35 -4.70 -7.14
CA GLN A 181 16.16 -5.35 -6.12
C GLN A 181 16.31 -4.48 -4.87
N LEU A 182 16.62 -3.20 -5.04
CA LEU A 182 16.69 -2.25 -3.92
C LEU A 182 15.40 -2.18 -3.12
N TYR A 183 14.26 -2.35 -3.79
CA TYR A 183 12.95 -2.30 -3.14
C TYR A 183 12.62 -3.58 -2.35
N VAL A 184 13.03 -4.74 -2.85
CA VAL A 184 12.74 -6.06 -2.25
C VAL A 184 13.78 -6.41 -1.17
N ASP A 185 15.06 -6.23 -1.47
CA ASP A 185 16.16 -6.73 -0.64
C ASP A 185 16.59 -5.74 0.45
N GLY A 186 15.97 -4.58 0.49
CA GLY A 186 16.33 -3.59 1.47
C GLY A 186 17.71 -3.00 1.29
N GLY A 187 18.25 -2.99 0.06
CA GLY A 187 19.55 -2.43 -0.23
C GLY A 187 20.71 -3.18 0.44
N LYS A 188 20.49 -4.37 0.93
CA LYS A 188 21.55 -5.26 1.43
C LYS A 188 22.27 -5.86 0.23
N SER A 189 23.29 -5.20 -0.22
CA SER A 189 24.34 -5.76 -1.10
C SER A 189 25.64 -5.87 -0.34
#